data_a42f5a44ab0ec339102f9cf6aedf5a43
#
_entry.id   a42f5a44ab0ec339102f9cf6aedf5a43
#
_cell.length_a   1.000
_cell.length_b   1.000
_cell.length_c   1.000
_cell.angle_alpha   90.00
_cell.angle_beta   90.00
_cell.angle_gamma   90.00
#
_symmetry.space_group_name_H-M   'P 1'
#
loop_
_entity.id
_entity.type
_entity.pdbx_description
1 polymer ?
#
loop_
_entity_poly.entity_id
_entity_poly.type
_entity_poly.pdbx_seq_one_letter_code
_entity_poly.pdbx_strand_id
1 'polypeptide(L)'
;PKCVAVGETGLDYYWKEATREQQQPLFRAFIRLACMYNKPVIIHNREANHDIINLLYEEKQNGNLRNLRGIMHCFSGDSEAVKQALDLNFYISFSGNITYKKSHLPSVIPLVPHDRILIETDAPFLSPVPHRGKRNESAFVRLTAQKLSEIKEWTLEETGKITTANARRIFDISN
;
A
#
# COMPACT_ATOMS: atom_id res chain seq x y z
N PRO A 1 4.71 23.22 -0.12
CA PRO A 1 5.54 22.20 0.54
C PRO A 1 5.75 21.04 -0.43
N LYS A 2 6.98 20.49 -0.47
CA LYS A 2 7.32 19.40 -1.40
C LYS A 2 7.00 18.01 -0.82
N CYS A 3 6.72 17.90 0.49
CA CYS A 3 6.35 16.63 1.13
C CYS A 3 4.87 16.33 0.91
N VAL A 4 4.56 15.18 0.29
CA VAL A 4 3.19 14.76 -0.05
C VAL A 4 2.67 13.63 0.82
N ALA A 5 3.54 12.91 1.53
CA ALA A 5 3.19 11.78 2.40
C ALA A 5 4.21 11.63 3.53
N VAL A 6 3.84 10.89 4.57
CA VAL A 6 4.73 10.42 5.63
C VAL A 6 4.97 8.93 5.40
N GLY A 7 6.20 8.54 5.22
CA GLY A 7 6.55 7.15 4.95
C GLY A 7 7.95 6.98 4.35
N GLU A 8 8.36 5.78 4.18
CA GLU A 8 7.73 4.53 4.51
C GLU A 8 7.85 4.26 6.02
N THR A 9 6.77 3.83 6.68
CA THR A 9 6.74 3.48 8.09
C THR A 9 5.79 2.28 8.30
N GLY A 10 5.97 1.55 9.37
CA GLY A 10 5.13 0.37 9.62
C GLY A 10 5.81 -0.64 10.53
N LEU A 11 5.46 -1.92 10.33
CA LEU A 11 5.98 -3.03 11.13
C LEU A 11 6.53 -4.13 10.22
N ASP A 12 7.73 -4.59 10.55
CA ASP A 12 8.39 -5.73 9.91
C ASP A 12 8.80 -6.75 10.97
N TYR A 13 8.12 -7.88 11.01
CA TYR A 13 8.41 -8.94 11.96
C TYR A 13 9.21 -10.09 11.34
N TYR A 14 9.49 -10.01 10.05
CA TYR A 14 10.33 -10.95 9.34
C TYR A 14 11.83 -10.70 9.64
N TRP A 15 12.27 -9.43 9.49
CA TRP A 15 13.63 -9.03 9.83
C TRP A 15 13.72 -8.74 11.32
N LYS A 16 14.65 -9.42 12.01
CA LYS A 16 14.79 -9.33 13.48
C LYS A 16 15.76 -8.22 13.91
N GLU A 17 15.83 -7.15 13.17
CA GLU A 17 16.73 -6.01 13.46
C GLU A 17 16.19 -5.12 14.58
N ALA A 18 14.87 -5.06 14.75
CA ALA A 18 14.21 -4.33 15.82
C ALA A 18 13.06 -5.15 16.41
N THR A 19 12.85 -5.01 17.73
CA THR A 19 11.76 -5.73 18.41
C THR A 19 10.40 -5.08 18.17
N ARG A 20 9.31 -5.78 18.48
CA ARG A 20 7.94 -5.23 18.42
C ARG A 20 7.80 -3.98 19.29
N GLU A 21 8.37 -4.03 20.50
CA GLU A 21 8.35 -2.96 21.49
C GLU A 21 9.08 -1.69 21.01
N GLN A 22 10.02 -1.85 20.11
CA GLN A 22 10.73 -0.73 19.47
C GLN A 22 9.96 -0.19 18.25
N GLN A 23 9.40 -1.08 17.41
CA GLN A 23 8.73 -0.72 16.18
C GLN A 23 7.38 -0.05 16.42
N GLN A 24 6.54 -0.59 17.31
CA GLN A 24 5.16 -0.12 17.51
C GLN A 24 5.06 1.33 18.00
N PRO A 25 5.83 1.81 19.01
CA PRO A 25 5.79 3.21 19.41
C PRO A 25 6.23 4.16 18.28
N LEU A 26 7.21 3.77 17.50
CA LEU A 26 7.69 4.56 16.35
C LEU A 26 6.61 4.64 15.28
N PHE A 27 5.97 3.55 14.94
CA PHE A 27 4.85 3.51 14.00
C PHE A 27 3.70 4.43 14.43
N ARG A 28 3.30 4.37 15.72
CA ARG A 28 2.29 5.30 16.28
C ARG A 28 2.71 6.76 16.14
N ALA A 29 3.97 7.08 16.41
CA ALA A 29 4.47 8.44 16.28
C ALA A 29 4.35 8.96 14.84
N PHE A 30 4.67 8.14 13.84
CA PHE A 30 4.52 8.50 12.43
C PHE A 30 3.07 8.60 11.96
N ILE A 31 2.16 7.76 12.46
CA ILE A 31 0.72 7.90 12.22
C ILE A 31 0.23 9.27 12.72
N ARG A 32 0.57 9.62 13.94
CA ARG A 32 0.20 10.92 14.56
C ARG A 32 0.81 12.09 13.80
N LEU A 33 2.05 11.97 13.37
CA LEU A 33 2.74 12.97 12.54
C LEU A 33 2.00 13.17 11.20
N ALA A 34 1.63 12.09 10.53
CA ALA A 34 0.87 12.16 9.28
C ALA A 34 -0.45 12.90 9.46
N CYS A 35 -1.19 12.59 10.52
CA CYS A 35 -2.45 13.27 10.84
C CYS A 35 -2.26 14.75 11.21
N MET A 36 -1.21 15.08 11.99
CA MET A 36 -0.87 16.45 12.37
C MET A 36 -0.64 17.34 11.14
N TYR A 37 0.04 16.81 10.13
CA TYR A 37 0.33 17.55 8.89
C TYR A 37 -0.70 17.30 7.78
N ASN A 38 -1.81 16.62 8.08
CA ASN A 38 -2.84 16.24 7.10
C ASN A 38 -2.24 15.56 5.85
N LYS A 39 -1.29 14.65 6.06
CA LYS A 39 -0.64 13.87 5.02
C LYS A 39 -1.07 12.41 5.08
N PRO A 40 -1.14 11.71 3.95
CA PRO A 40 -1.32 10.27 3.97
C PRO A 40 -0.09 9.58 4.55
N VAL A 41 -0.29 8.43 5.20
CA VAL A 41 0.78 7.55 5.66
C VAL A 41 1.00 6.42 4.66
N ILE A 42 2.25 6.12 4.32
CA ILE A 42 2.63 4.95 3.50
C ILE A 42 3.11 3.87 4.44
N ILE A 43 2.35 2.74 4.49
CA ILE A 43 2.53 1.71 5.50
C ILE A 43 3.22 0.48 4.92
N HIS A 44 4.39 0.17 5.48
CA HIS A 44 5.07 -1.10 5.35
C HIS A 44 4.44 -2.15 6.26
N ASN A 45 4.21 -3.35 5.71
CA ASN A 45 3.66 -4.47 6.45
C ASN A 45 4.32 -5.78 6.04
N ARG A 46 5.07 -6.38 6.94
CA ARG A 46 5.63 -7.71 6.74
C ARG A 46 5.45 -8.59 7.98
N GLU A 47 4.61 -9.61 7.84
CA GLU A 47 4.24 -10.54 8.93
C GLU A 47 3.66 -9.84 10.19
N ALA A 48 3.08 -8.64 10.02
CA ALA A 48 2.62 -7.78 11.12
C ALA A 48 1.17 -7.28 10.96
N ASN A 49 0.38 -7.88 10.05
CA ASN A 49 -0.94 -7.35 9.65
C ASN A 49 -1.86 -7.09 10.83
N HIS A 50 -1.97 -8.04 11.76
CA HIS A 50 -2.83 -7.93 12.93
C HIS A 50 -2.46 -6.72 13.80
N ASP A 51 -1.18 -6.54 14.10
CA ASP A 51 -0.71 -5.43 14.95
C ASP A 51 -0.85 -4.08 14.23
N ILE A 52 -0.58 -4.01 12.92
CA ILE A 52 -0.80 -2.79 12.13
C ILE A 52 -2.26 -2.38 12.20
N ILE A 53 -3.18 -3.27 11.92
CA ILE A 53 -4.62 -2.97 11.91
C ILE A 53 -5.10 -2.57 13.29
N ASN A 54 -4.70 -3.29 14.34
CA ASN A 54 -5.07 -2.94 15.72
C ASN A 54 -4.56 -1.55 16.11
N LEU A 55 -3.29 -1.24 15.81
CA LEU A 55 -2.70 0.06 16.10
C LEU A 55 -3.43 1.20 15.37
N LEU A 56 -3.82 0.98 14.12
CA LEU A 56 -4.59 1.96 13.36
C LEU A 56 -5.99 2.19 13.95
N TYR A 57 -6.68 1.12 14.37
CA TYR A 57 -7.99 1.24 15.03
C TYR A 57 -7.88 1.94 16.39
N GLU A 58 -6.89 1.57 17.22
CA GLU A 58 -6.67 2.21 18.52
C GLU A 58 -6.38 3.71 18.36
N GLU A 59 -5.50 4.09 17.43
CA GLU A 59 -5.21 5.50 17.16
C GLU A 59 -6.43 6.25 16.62
N LYS A 60 -7.28 5.60 15.81
CA LYS A 60 -8.55 6.18 15.33
C LYS A 60 -9.55 6.40 16.46
N GLN A 61 -9.68 5.46 17.41
CA GLN A 61 -10.58 5.56 18.55
C GLN A 61 -10.15 6.63 19.55
N ASN A 62 -8.85 6.83 19.73
CA ASN A 62 -8.30 7.85 20.64
C ASN A 62 -8.59 9.31 20.21
N GLY A 63 -9.41 9.50 19.19
CA GLY A 63 -9.96 10.80 18.77
C GLY A 63 -8.99 11.74 18.07
N ASN A 64 -7.72 11.35 17.96
CA ASN A 64 -6.67 12.20 17.39
C ASN A 64 -6.58 12.13 15.85
N LEU A 65 -7.33 11.22 15.20
CA LEU A 65 -7.07 10.86 13.81
C LEU A 65 -8.29 11.04 12.88
N ARG A 66 -9.00 12.17 12.99
CA ARG A 66 -10.15 12.46 12.11
C ARG A 66 -9.82 12.40 10.61
N ASN A 67 -8.57 12.65 10.25
CA ASN A 67 -8.10 12.73 8.87
C ASN A 67 -7.13 11.57 8.51
N LEU A 68 -7.15 10.46 9.26
CA LEU A 68 -6.29 9.32 8.96
C LEU A 68 -6.64 8.77 7.59
N ARG A 69 -5.67 8.80 6.69
CA ARG A 69 -5.71 8.17 5.38
C ARG A 69 -4.33 7.67 5.03
N GLY A 70 -4.25 6.66 4.20
CA GLY A 70 -2.95 6.12 3.85
C GLY A 70 -3.00 5.06 2.77
N ILE A 71 -1.87 4.42 2.59
CA ILE A 71 -1.63 3.40 1.59
C ILE A 71 -1.04 2.18 2.28
N MET A 72 -1.68 1.03 2.11
CA MET A 72 -1.06 -0.27 2.38
C MET A 72 -0.12 -0.55 1.21
N HIS A 73 1.15 -0.19 1.40
CA HIS A 73 2.20 -0.34 0.42
C HIS A 73 2.55 -1.81 0.18
N CYS A 74 2.88 -2.15 -1.06
CA CYS A 74 3.30 -3.49 -1.46
C CYS A 74 2.45 -4.62 -0.85
N PHE A 75 1.11 -4.44 -0.97
CA PHE A 75 0.14 -5.27 -0.26
C PHE A 75 0.34 -6.76 -0.52
N SER A 76 0.36 -7.53 0.56
CA SER A 76 0.53 -8.99 0.52
C SER A 76 -0.45 -9.73 1.45
N GLY A 77 -1.46 -9.01 1.96
CA GLY A 77 -2.49 -9.56 2.83
C GLY A 77 -3.55 -10.38 2.09
N ASP A 78 -4.49 -10.92 2.86
CA ASP A 78 -5.63 -11.69 2.40
C ASP A 78 -6.90 -10.81 2.24
N SER A 79 -8.04 -11.45 2.02
CA SER A 79 -9.34 -10.79 1.85
C SER A 79 -9.78 -10.04 3.11
N GLU A 80 -9.49 -10.55 4.29
CA GLU A 80 -9.84 -9.87 5.55
C GLU A 80 -8.97 -8.61 5.74
N ALA A 81 -7.69 -8.69 5.42
CA ALA A 81 -6.80 -7.54 5.44
C ALA A 81 -7.23 -6.43 4.46
N VAL A 82 -7.75 -6.79 3.27
CA VAL A 82 -8.35 -5.84 2.34
C VAL A 82 -9.53 -5.12 2.98
N LYS A 83 -10.48 -5.86 3.54
CA LYS A 83 -11.67 -5.30 4.18
C LYS A 83 -11.29 -4.33 5.29
N GLN A 84 -10.41 -4.74 6.21
CA GLN A 84 -9.95 -3.92 7.32
C GLN A 84 -9.25 -2.63 6.86
N ALA A 85 -8.42 -2.71 5.82
CA ALA A 85 -7.78 -1.54 5.25
C ALA A 85 -8.80 -0.57 4.61
N LEU A 86 -9.80 -1.08 3.91
CA LEU A 86 -10.87 -0.28 3.31
C LEU A 86 -11.75 0.40 4.37
N ASP A 87 -12.09 -0.29 5.47
CA ASP A 87 -12.85 0.25 6.61
C ASP A 87 -12.09 1.40 7.30
N LEU A 88 -10.77 1.39 7.22
CA LEU A 88 -9.90 2.47 7.67
C LEU A 88 -9.70 3.60 6.64
N ASN A 89 -10.36 3.51 5.47
CA ASN A 89 -10.22 4.45 4.35
C ASN A 89 -8.81 4.47 3.71
N PHE A 90 -8.14 3.31 3.70
CA PHE A 90 -6.83 3.17 3.07
C PHE A 90 -6.93 2.77 1.60
N TYR A 91 -5.92 3.14 0.85
CA TYR A 91 -5.65 2.63 -0.49
C TYR A 91 -4.80 1.36 -0.40
N ILE A 92 -4.94 0.50 -1.39
CA ILE A 92 -4.18 -0.74 -1.48
C ILE A 92 -3.32 -0.68 -2.73
N SER A 93 -2.01 -0.76 -2.54
CA SER A 93 -1.02 -0.66 -3.61
C SER A 93 -0.41 -2.03 -3.91
N PHE A 94 -0.41 -2.40 -5.19
CA PHE A 94 0.12 -3.65 -5.68
C PHE A 94 1.41 -3.46 -6.47
N SER A 95 2.39 -4.32 -6.22
CA SER A 95 3.70 -4.33 -6.87
C SER A 95 3.85 -5.51 -7.85
N GLY A 96 5.05 -5.72 -8.38
CA GLY A 96 5.34 -6.77 -9.35
C GLY A 96 5.03 -8.20 -8.90
N ASN A 97 4.86 -8.43 -7.59
CA ASN A 97 4.53 -9.74 -7.01
C ASN A 97 3.16 -10.30 -7.45
N ILE A 98 2.25 -9.47 -7.95
CA ILE A 98 0.97 -9.94 -8.53
C ILE A 98 1.15 -10.76 -9.81
N THR A 99 2.31 -10.62 -10.45
CA THR A 99 2.65 -11.37 -11.68
C THR A 99 3.20 -12.76 -11.39
N TYR A 100 3.49 -13.11 -10.12
CA TYR A 100 4.15 -14.35 -9.79
C TYR A 100 3.20 -15.54 -9.82
N LYS A 101 3.65 -16.67 -10.37
CA LYS A 101 2.86 -17.90 -10.53
C LYS A 101 2.23 -18.41 -9.24
N LYS A 102 2.92 -18.23 -8.10
CA LYS A 102 2.45 -18.69 -6.78
C LYS A 102 1.81 -17.56 -5.96
N SER A 103 1.55 -16.40 -6.54
CA SER A 103 0.89 -15.29 -5.84
C SER A 103 -0.58 -15.61 -5.62
N HIS A 104 -1.07 -15.37 -4.40
CA HIS A 104 -2.50 -15.43 -4.07
C HIS A 104 -3.23 -14.12 -4.38
N LEU A 105 -2.48 -13.04 -4.62
CA LEU A 105 -3.02 -11.69 -4.81
C LEU A 105 -4.01 -11.56 -5.98
N PRO A 106 -3.88 -12.31 -7.09
CA PRO A 106 -4.90 -12.29 -8.14
C PRO A 106 -6.33 -12.62 -7.67
N SER A 107 -6.49 -13.41 -6.59
CA SER A 107 -7.80 -13.68 -5.99
C SER A 107 -8.29 -12.58 -5.05
N VAL A 108 -7.39 -11.74 -4.57
CA VAL A 108 -7.67 -10.65 -3.61
C VAL A 108 -7.96 -9.33 -4.32
N ILE A 109 -7.28 -9.06 -5.43
CA ILE A 109 -7.41 -7.83 -6.22
C ILE A 109 -8.87 -7.50 -6.62
N PRO A 110 -9.73 -8.45 -7.02
CA PRO A 110 -11.13 -8.16 -7.34
C PRO A 110 -11.91 -7.50 -6.22
N LEU A 111 -11.54 -7.74 -4.96
CA LEU A 111 -12.20 -7.19 -3.76
C LEU A 111 -11.89 -5.69 -3.53
N VAL A 112 -10.82 -5.17 -4.15
CA VAL A 112 -10.43 -3.78 -3.98
C VAL A 112 -11.22 -2.89 -4.92
N PRO A 113 -11.98 -1.87 -4.43
CA PRO A 113 -12.71 -0.94 -5.27
C PRO A 113 -11.79 -0.16 -6.22
N HIS A 114 -12.32 0.23 -7.38
CA HIS A 114 -11.57 0.97 -8.39
C HIS A 114 -11.00 2.31 -7.87
N ASP A 115 -11.67 2.94 -6.92
CA ASP A 115 -11.26 4.22 -6.33
C ASP A 115 -10.32 4.08 -5.12
N ARG A 116 -9.87 2.86 -4.81
CA ARG A 116 -8.95 2.53 -3.69
C ARG A 116 -7.72 1.73 -4.12
N ILE A 117 -7.53 1.52 -5.40
CA ILE A 117 -6.44 0.68 -5.93
C ILE A 117 -5.29 1.53 -6.48
N LEU A 118 -4.07 1.13 -6.15
CA LEU A 118 -2.83 1.73 -6.64
C LEU A 118 -1.89 0.65 -7.19
N ILE A 119 -0.91 1.07 -7.95
CA ILE A 119 0.22 0.24 -8.40
C ILE A 119 1.54 0.92 -8.10
N GLU A 120 2.57 0.12 -7.92
CA GLU A 120 3.93 0.56 -7.62
C GLU A 120 4.96 -0.42 -8.15
N THR A 121 6.23 -0.12 -7.97
CA THR A 121 7.32 -1.01 -8.35
C THR A 121 7.95 -1.73 -7.16
N ASP A 122 8.13 -1.06 -6.05
CA ASP A 122 9.00 -1.47 -4.94
C ASP A 122 10.48 -1.65 -5.38
N ALA A 123 10.90 -0.88 -6.40
CA ALA A 123 12.25 -0.97 -6.92
C ALA A 123 13.30 -0.62 -5.84
N PRO A 124 14.39 -1.40 -5.72
CA PRO A 124 14.93 -2.38 -6.66
C PRO A 124 14.42 -3.81 -6.47
N PHE A 125 13.41 -4.02 -5.62
CA PHE A 125 12.84 -5.33 -5.27
C PHE A 125 11.65 -5.71 -6.16
N LEU A 126 11.16 -6.94 -6.02
CA LEU A 126 9.90 -7.46 -6.57
C LEU A 126 9.71 -7.27 -8.07
N SER A 127 10.78 -7.41 -8.86
CA SER A 127 10.70 -7.35 -10.33
C SER A 127 9.56 -8.23 -10.85
N PRO A 128 8.64 -7.68 -11.69
CA PRO A 128 7.55 -8.45 -12.28
C PRO A 128 8.07 -9.46 -13.32
N VAL A 129 7.26 -10.47 -13.62
CA VAL A 129 7.51 -11.35 -14.77
C VAL A 129 7.42 -10.52 -16.06
N PRO A 130 8.35 -10.69 -17.06
CA PRO A 130 9.37 -11.75 -17.15
C PRO A 130 10.71 -11.43 -16.46
N HIS A 131 10.83 -10.31 -15.76
CA HIS A 131 12.11 -9.85 -15.19
C HIS A 131 12.38 -10.38 -13.77
N ARG A 132 11.56 -11.30 -13.26
CA ARG A 132 11.73 -11.88 -11.91
C ARG A 132 13.17 -12.42 -11.72
N GLY A 133 13.75 -12.05 -10.53
CA GLY A 133 15.15 -12.41 -10.21
C GLY A 133 16.19 -11.41 -10.71
N LYS A 134 15.78 -10.39 -11.46
CA LYS A 134 16.64 -9.26 -11.84
C LYS A 134 16.33 -8.05 -10.96
N ARG A 135 17.19 -7.04 -10.98
CA ARG A 135 16.92 -5.76 -10.34
C ARG A 135 15.68 -5.10 -10.96
N ASN A 136 14.76 -4.66 -10.12
CA ASN A 136 13.58 -3.94 -10.56
C ASN A 136 13.90 -2.47 -10.88
N GLU A 137 13.08 -1.84 -11.71
CA GLU A 137 13.18 -0.43 -12.10
C GLU A 137 11.78 0.17 -12.31
N SER A 138 11.68 1.50 -12.24
CA SER A 138 10.40 2.22 -12.32
C SER A 138 9.62 1.94 -13.62
N ALA A 139 10.33 1.71 -14.75
CA ALA A 139 9.71 1.38 -16.03
C ALA A 139 8.87 0.08 -16.00
N PHE A 140 9.18 -0.84 -15.08
CA PHE A 140 8.48 -2.12 -14.98
C PHE A 140 7.10 -2.00 -14.31
N VAL A 141 6.71 -0.83 -13.78
CA VAL A 141 5.33 -0.60 -13.30
C VAL A 141 4.29 -0.91 -14.37
N ARG A 142 4.63 -0.74 -15.65
CA ARG A 142 3.75 -1.09 -16.77
C ARG A 142 3.36 -2.56 -16.79
N LEU A 143 4.26 -3.47 -16.41
CA LEU A 143 3.97 -4.91 -16.32
C LEU A 143 3.02 -5.23 -15.16
N THR A 144 3.16 -4.52 -14.04
CA THR A 144 2.20 -4.58 -12.94
C THR A 144 0.83 -4.07 -13.38
N ALA A 145 0.78 -2.92 -14.10
CA ALA A 145 -0.46 -2.38 -14.65
C ALA A 145 -1.14 -3.34 -15.62
N GLN A 146 -0.37 -3.98 -16.51
CA GLN A 146 -0.88 -4.98 -17.44
C GLN A 146 -1.50 -6.18 -16.69
N LYS A 147 -0.82 -6.69 -15.66
CA LYS A 147 -1.37 -7.79 -14.87
C LYS A 147 -2.63 -7.38 -14.10
N LEU A 148 -2.65 -6.16 -13.56
CA LEU A 148 -3.83 -5.60 -12.91
C LEU A 148 -5.01 -5.48 -13.89
N SER A 149 -4.76 -4.99 -15.12
CA SER A 149 -5.80 -4.85 -16.16
C SER A 149 -6.44 -6.21 -16.51
N GLU A 150 -5.62 -7.27 -16.64
CA GLU A 150 -6.12 -8.64 -16.88
C GLU A 150 -7.05 -9.11 -15.74
N ILE A 151 -6.68 -8.88 -14.48
CA ILE A 151 -7.45 -9.35 -13.31
C ILE A 151 -8.75 -8.55 -13.14
N LYS A 152 -8.73 -7.25 -13.42
CA LYS A 152 -9.89 -6.35 -13.26
C LYS A 152 -10.76 -6.28 -14.50
N GLU A 153 -10.38 -6.96 -15.58
CA GLU A 153 -11.06 -6.90 -16.88
C GLU A 153 -11.16 -5.47 -17.43
N TRP A 154 -10.11 -4.67 -17.17
CA TRP A 154 -9.97 -3.30 -17.68
C TRP A 154 -9.01 -3.27 -18.87
N THR A 155 -9.09 -2.23 -19.67
CA THR A 155 -8.01 -1.91 -20.61
C THR A 155 -6.78 -1.39 -19.85
N LEU A 156 -5.61 -1.49 -20.45
CA LEU A 156 -4.39 -0.91 -19.87
C LEU A 156 -4.51 0.61 -19.72
N GLU A 157 -5.21 1.28 -20.62
CA GLU A 157 -5.47 2.71 -20.56
C GLU A 157 -6.37 3.07 -19.37
N GLU A 158 -7.47 2.35 -19.16
CA GLU A 158 -8.34 2.51 -17.99
C GLU A 158 -7.59 2.27 -16.68
N THR A 159 -6.78 1.23 -16.62
CA THR A 159 -5.93 0.94 -15.46
C THR A 159 -5.01 2.12 -15.16
N GLY A 160 -4.34 2.67 -16.17
CA GLY A 160 -3.49 3.84 -16.03
C GLY A 160 -4.26 5.07 -15.55
N LYS A 161 -5.43 5.36 -16.12
CA LYS A 161 -6.30 6.49 -15.71
C LYS A 161 -6.76 6.35 -14.26
N ILE A 162 -7.26 5.17 -13.87
CA ILE A 162 -7.77 4.88 -12.52
C ILE A 162 -6.66 5.03 -11.48
N THR A 163 -5.55 4.33 -11.66
CA THR A 163 -4.46 4.33 -10.68
C THR A 163 -3.78 5.70 -10.57
N THR A 164 -3.64 6.43 -11.68
CA THR A 164 -3.13 7.82 -11.68
C THR A 164 -4.09 8.75 -10.94
N ALA A 165 -5.39 8.68 -11.21
CA ALA A 165 -6.39 9.50 -10.52
C ALA A 165 -6.40 9.23 -9.01
N ASN A 166 -6.27 7.97 -8.61
CA ASN A 166 -6.17 7.57 -7.21
C ASN A 166 -4.88 8.12 -6.55
N ALA A 167 -3.73 8.00 -7.24
CA ALA A 167 -2.47 8.53 -6.74
C ALA A 167 -2.54 10.06 -6.55
N ARG A 168 -3.07 10.78 -7.53
CA ARG A 168 -3.28 12.23 -7.41
C ARG A 168 -4.18 12.60 -6.23
N ARG A 169 -5.26 11.84 -6.03
CA ARG A 169 -6.21 12.08 -4.94
C ARG A 169 -5.58 11.85 -3.57
N ILE A 170 -4.88 10.73 -3.37
CA ILE A 170 -4.30 10.42 -2.05
C ILE A 170 -3.15 11.36 -1.69
N PHE A 171 -2.34 11.78 -2.67
CA PHE A 171 -1.19 12.66 -2.46
C PHE A 171 -1.51 14.15 -2.58
N ASP A 172 -2.78 14.53 -2.88
CA ASP A 172 -3.20 15.92 -3.12
C ASP A 172 -2.36 16.62 -4.21
N ILE A 173 -2.08 15.89 -5.32
CA ILE A 173 -1.31 16.42 -6.45
C ILE A 173 -2.29 17.01 -7.50
N SER A 174 -2.28 18.33 -7.61
CA SER A 174 -3.00 19.05 -8.67
C SER A 174 -2.38 18.76 -10.06
N ASN A 175 -3.19 18.94 -11.09
CA ASN A 175 -2.71 18.90 -12.49
C ASN A 175 -1.70 20.01 -12.77
#